data_36a97fcc1acdcb24fc031f5c702a2b26
#
_entry.id   36a97fcc1acdcb24fc031f5c702a2b26
#
_cell.length_a   1.000
_cell.length_b   1.000
_cell.length_c   1.000
_cell.angle_alpha   90.00
_cell.angle_beta   90.00
_cell.angle_gamma   90.00
#
_symmetry.space_group_name_H-M   'P 1'
#
loop_
_entity.id
_entity.type
_entity.pdbx_description
1 polymer ?
#
loop_
_entity_poly.entity_id
_entity_poly.type
_entity_poly.pdbx_seq_one_letter_code
_entity_poly.pdbx_strand_id
1 'polypeptide(L)'
;MGRYKIINDNGVYFTTHTFVDWLPIFREKRYFEIIVESLKYCQDNKGLLVYGYVIMLTHFHLMAQTKEGVRFQDVMRDMKKFTSKEISSQLEKDGQSLSLYVFKKAVEQEKGKRKYKVWRDEYHPQIIYTDSVCRQKLRYMHDNPVRKGLVEKSECWLYSSARNYILNDNSALSIERLEML
;
A
#
# COMPACT_ATOMS: atom_id res chain seq x y z
N MET A 1 1.63 20.70 -13.10
CA MET A 1 1.54 19.22 -12.97
C MET A 1 0.18 18.86 -12.43
N GLY A 2 -0.65 18.19 -13.22
CA GLY A 2 -2.04 17.90 -12.87
C GLY A 2 -2.13 16.93 -11.70
N ARG A 3 -2.81 17.31 -10.63
CA ARG A 3 -3.23 16.39 -9.58
C ARG A 3 -4.23 15.42 -10.21
N TYR A 4 -3.89 14.14 -10.28
CA TYR A 4 -4.87 13.10 -10.59
C TYR A 4 -5.97 13.15 -9.52
N LYS A 5 -7.15 13.59 -9.94
CA LYS A 5 -8.34 13.57 -9.07
C LYS A 5 -9.00 12.20 -9.17
N ILE A 6 -9.37 11.62 -8.04
CA ILE A 6 -10.34 10.53 -8.02
C ILE A 6 -11.65 11.10 -8.55
N ILE A 7 -12.13 10.57 -9.67
CA ILE A 7 -13.26 11.12 -10.42
C ILE A 7 -14.56 10.36 -10.08
N ASN A 8 -14.43 9.14 -9.53
CA ASN A 8 -15.58 8.29 -9.21
C ASN A 8 -15.36 7.64 -7.85
N ASP A 9 -16.21 7.95 -6.88
CA ASP A 9 -16.11 7.40 -5.52
C ASP A 9 -16.40 5.88 -5.46
N ASN A 10 -16.99 5.29 -6.53
CA ASN A 10 -17.31 3.85 -6.61
C ASN A 10 -16.40 3.07 -7.57
N GLY A 11 -15.25 3.60 -7.97
CA GLY A 11 -14.31 2.93 -8.88
C GLY A 11 -13.31 2.03 -8.17
N VAL A 12 -12.86 0.98 -8.85
CA VAL A 12 -11.68 0.20 -8.43
C VAL A 12 -10.42 0.98 -8.80
N TYR A 13 -9.55 1.21 -7.83
CA TYR A 13 -8.32 1.97 -8.00
C TYR A 13 -7.09 1.09 -7.82
N PHE A 14 -6.12 1.24 -8.72
CA PHE A 14 -4.76 0.76 -8.52
C PHE A 14 -3.90 1.92 -8.02
N THR A 15 -3.22 1.73 -6.90
CA THR A 15 -2.41 2.76 -6.24
C THR A 15 -1.01 2.25 -5.93
N THR A 16 -0.04 3.17 -5.85
CA THR A 16 1.32 2.89 -5.40
C THR A 16 1.69 3.86 -4.29
N HIS A 17 2.13 3.33 -3.17
CA HIS A 17 2.54 4.11 -2.01
C HIS A 17 4.03 3.84 -1.76
N THR A 18 4.86 4.87 -1.96
CA THR A 18 6.32 4.75 -1.92
C THR A 18 6.89 5.53 -0.75
N PHE A 19 7.88 4.96 -0.07
CA PHE A 19 8.64 5.68 0.95
C PHE A 19 9.45 6.82 0.33
N VAL A 20 9.63 7.90 1.09
CA VAL A 20 10.58 8.96 0.72
C VAL A 20 11.94 8.35 0.42
N ASP A 21 12.58 8.81 -0.65
CA ASP A 21 13.87 8.35 -1.15
C ASP A 21 13.97 6.84 -1.38
N TRP A 22 12.83 6.17 -1.61
CA TRP A 22 12.78 4.73 -1.86
C TRP A 22 13.48 3.91 -0.76
N LEU A 23 13.45 4.38 0.48
CA LEU A 23 14.07 3.69 1.60
C LEU A 23 13.48 2.28 1.76
N PRO A 24 14.32 1.25 1.92
CA PRO A 24 13.84 -0.13 2.11
C PRO A 24 13.47 -0.37 3.59
N ILE A 25 12.32 0.15 4.00
CA ILE A 25 11.80 0.05 5.36
C ILE A 25 11.23 -1.34 5.65
N PHE A 26 10.57 -1.95 4.67
CA PHE A 26 9.97 -3.28 4.82
C PHE A 26 11.02 -4.39 4.73
N ARG A 27 11.87 -4.53 5.75
CA ARG A 27 12.88 -5.59 5.87
C ARG A 27 12.54 -6.61 6.95
N GLU A 28 11.86 -6.18 8.00
CA GLU A 28 11.49 -6.99 9.14
C GLU A 28 9.97 -7.12 9.24
N LYS A 29 9.50 -8.27 9.69
CA LYS A 29 8.09 -8.63 9.80
C LYS A 29 7.22 -7.51 10.38
N ARG A 30 7.67 -6.91 11.49
CA ARG A 30 6.95 -5.84 12.21
C ARG A 30 6.58 -4.64 11.33
N TYR A 31 7.40 -4.27 10.35
CA TYR A 31 7.08 -3.15 9.45
C TYR A 31 6.04 -3.52 8.41
N PHE A 32 6.06 -4.75 7.89
CA PHE A 32 5.01 -5.25 7.00
C PHE A 32 3.67 -5.32 7.72
N GLU A 33 3.69 -5.77 8.98
CA GLU A 33 2.48 -5.91 9.80
C GLU A 33 1.79 -4.58 10.08
N ILE A 34 2.51 -3.47 10.19
CA ILE A 34 1.91 -2.13 10.30
C ILE A 34 0.97 -1.85 9.12
N ILE A 35 1.37 -2.21 7.90
CA ILE A 35 0.53 -2.01 6.71
C ILE A 35 -0.62 -3.01 6.69
N VAL A 36 -0.35 -4.28 6.94
CA VAL A 36 -1.37 -5.34 6.94
C VAL A 36 -2.47 -5.03 7.94
N GLU A 37 -2.12 -4.71 9.20
CA GLU A 37 -3.10 -4.37 10.25
C GLU A 37 -3.86 -3.08 9.93
N SER A 38 -3.20 -2.11 9.31
CA SER A 38 -3.87 -0.88 8.87
C SER A 38 -4.88 -1.16 7.74
N LEU A 39 -4.56 -2.05 6.80
CA LEU A 39 -5.50 -2.46 5.74
C LEU A 39 -6.68 -3.25 6.32
N LYS A 40 -6.44 -4.20 7.23
CA LYS A 40 -7.51 -4.92 7.96
C LYS A 40 -8.44 -3.94 8.67
N TYR A 41 -7.88 -3.00 9.42
CA TYR A 41 -8.68 -1.97 10.09
C TYR A 41 -9.54 -1.17 9.12
N CYS A 42 -8.97 -0.80 7.95
CA CYS A 42 -9.73 -0.08 6.93
C CYS A 42 -10.84 -0.94 6.30
N GLN A 43 -10.63 -2.25 6.13
CA GLN A 43 -11.67 -3.19 5.70
C GLN A 43 -12.81 -3.26 6.72
N ASP A 44 -12.48 -3.47 7.98
CA ASP A 44 -13.45 -3.68 9.04
C ASP A 44 -14.23 -2.41 9.41
N ASN A 45 -13.57 -1.24 9.39
CA ASN A 45 -14.10 -0.03 10.01
C ASN A 45 -14.32 1.13 9.03
N LYS A 46 -13.72 1.10 7.83
CA LYS A 46 -13.75 2.21 6.88
C LYS A 46 -14.30 1.82 5.50
N GLY A 47 -14.89 0.64 5.38
CA GLY A 47 -15.51 0.18 4.15
C GLY A 47 -14.54 0.00 2.98
N LEU A 48 -13.25 -0.26 3.24
CA LEU A 48 -12.28 -0.60 2.20
C LEU A 48 -12.53 -2.02 1.69
N LEU A 49 -12.59 -2.21 0.38
CA LEU A 49 -12.67 -3.49 -0.30
C LEU A 49 -11.34 -3.71 -1.03
N VAL A 50 -10.56 -4.68 -0.59
CA VAL A 50 -9.23 -4.98 -1.15
C VAL A 50 -9.33 -6.12 -2.13
N TYR A 51 -8.95 -5.89 -3.38
CA TYR A 51 -8.94 -6.89 -4.46
C TYR A 51 -7.54 -7.45 -4.73
N GLY A 52 -6.51 -6.70 -4.40
CA GLY A 52 -5.13 -7.15 -4.57
C GLY A 52 -4.14 -6.23 -3.88
N TYR A 53 -3.02 -6.80 -3.44
CA TYR A 53 -1.94 -6.05 -2.83
C TYR A 53 -0.60 -6.77 -3.00
N VAL A 54 0.47 -6.01 -2.92
CA VAL A 54 1.82 -6.50 -2.69
C VAL A 54 2.62 -5.46 -1.92
N ILE A 55 3.25 -5.86 -0.82
CA ILE A 55 4.12 -4.99 -0.03
C ILE A 55 5.56 -5.37 -0.38
N MET A 56 6.26 -4.45 -1.05
CA MET A 56 7.66 -4.57 -1.45
C MET A 56 8.55 -3.87 -0.42
N LEU A 57 9.86 -4.01 -0.51
CA LEU A 57 10.80 -3.45 0.49
C LEU A 57 10.71 -1.91 0.62
N THR A 58 10.38 -1.20 -0.47
CA THR A 58 10.42 0.27 -0.56
C THR A 58 9.07 0.92 -0.81
N HIS A 59 8.04 0.14 -1.11
CA HIS A 59 6.71 0.61 -1.50
C HIS A 59 5.69 -0.51 -1.39
N PHE A 60 4.42 -0.18 -1.50
CA PHE A 60 3.39 -1.18 -1.73
C PHE A 60 2.42 -0.75 -2.83
N HIS A 61 1.86 -1.73 -3.52
CA HIS A 61 0.76 -1.56 -4.45
C HIS A 61 -0.53 -2.07 -3.82
N LEU A 62 -1.61 -1.39 -4.12
CA LEU A 62 -2.95 -1.75 -3.66
C LEU A 62 -3.94 -1.60 -4.82
N MET A 63 -4.77 -2.62 -5.02
CA MET A 63 -5.96 -2.57 -5.86
C MET A 63 -7.17 -2.67 -4.93
N ALA A 64 -7.95 -1.60 -4.86
CA ALA A 64 -9.04 -1.51 -3.91
C ALA A 64 -10.13 -0.55 -4.37
N GLN A 65 -11.27 -0.67 -3.73
CA GLN A 65 -12.45 0.17 -3.86
C GLN A 65 -12.96 0.51 -2.45
N THR A 66 -13.89 1.41 -2.32
CA THR A 66 -14.63 1.64 -1.08
C THR A 66 -16.12 1.35 -1.27
N LYS A 67 -16.79 1.00 -0.18
CA LYS A 67 -18.25 0.88 -0.15
C LYS A 67 -18.89 2.21 -0.54
N GLU A 68 -20.13 2.14 -1.02
CA GLU A 68 -20.91 3.31 -1.41
C GLU A 68 -20.98 4.35 -0.28
N GLY A 69 -20.88 5.62 -0.64
CA GLY A 69 -20.86 6.74 0.31
C GLY A 69 -19.51 6.97 1.03
N VAL A 70 -18.51 6.12 0.81
CA VAL A 70 -17.18 6.27 1.41
C VAL A 70 -16.18 6.77 0.37
N ARG A 71 -15.52 7.89 0.67
CA ARG A 71 -14.52 8.47 -0.26
C ARG A 71 -13.19 7.75 -0.13
N PHE A 72 -12.75 7.11 -1.21
CA PHE A 72 -11.48 6.37 -1.27
C PHE A 72 -10.27 7.21 -0.83
N GLN A 73 -10.24 8.50 -1.23
CA GLN A 73 -9.16 9.43 -0.85
C GLN A 73 -9.04 9.62 0.66
N ASP A 74 -10.17 9.68 1.37
CA ASP A 74 -10.19 9.89 2.82
C ASP A 74 -9.66 8.66 3.54
N VAL A 75 -10.03 7.45 3.10
CA VAL A 75 -9.50 6.20 3.65
C VAL A 75 -7.99 6.13 3.44
N MET A 76 -7.50 6.41 2.23
CA MET A 76 -6.06 6.39 1.93
C MET A 76 -5.28 7.47 2.67
N ARG A 77 -5.83 8.66 2.83
CA ARG A 77 -5.22 9.73 3.63
C ARG A 77 -5.06 9.30 5.09
N ASP A 78 -6.11 8.77 5.69
CA ASP A 78 -6.12 8.34 7.09
C ASP A 78 -5.17 7.17 7.31
N MET A 79 -5.16 6.18 6.41
CA MET A 79 -4.24 5.05 6.41
C MET A 79 -2.78 5.55 6.34
N LYS A 80 -2.45 6.44 5.40
CA LYS A 80 -1.09 7.00 5.28
C LYS A 80 -0.69 7.80 6.51
N LYS A 81 -1.59 8.55 7.12
CA LYS A 81 -1.34 9.31 8.35
C LYS A 81 -1.04 8.37 9.51
N PHE A 82 -1.84 7.33 9.70
CA PHE A 82 -1.66 6.34 10.76
C PHE A 82 -0.36 5.57 10.57
N THR A 83 -0.15 4.96 9.41
CA THR A 83 1.05 4.16 9.13
C THR A 83 2.33 4.99 9.18
N SER A 84 2.30 6.26 8.78
CA SER A 84 3.43 7.18 8.94
C SER A 84 3.84 7.34 10.42
N LYS A 85 2.86 7.49 11.32
CA LYS A 85 3.10 7.59 12.76
C LYS A 85 3.66 6.28 13.33
N GLU A 86 3.05 5.16 13.02
CA GLU A 86 3.46 3.85 13.54
C GLU A 86 4.87 3.45 13.03
N ILE A 87 5.14 3.62 11.73
CA ILE A 87 6.46 3.34 11.14
C ILE A 87 7.53 4.22 11.78
N SER A 88 7.31 5.53 11.91
CA SER A 88 8.31 6.41 12.54
C SER A 88 8.53 6.09 14.02
N SER A 89 7.47 5.76 14.77
CA SER A 89 7.56 5.32 16.16
C SER A 89 8.36 4.00 16.28
N GLN A 90 8.12 3.05 15.38
CA GLN A 90 8.86 1.78 15.37
C GLN A 90 10.34 2.01 15.01
N LEU A 91 10.63 2.87 14.05
CA LEU A 91 12.01 3.24 13.69
C LEU A 91 12.75 3.92 14.86
N GLU A 92 12.05 4.73 15.65
CA GLU A 92 12.62 5.32 16.87
C GLU A 92 12.98 4.24 17.90
N LYS A 93 12.07 3.29 18.15
CA LYS A 93 12.30 2.16 19.07
C LYS A 93 13.48 1.28 18.61
N ASP A 94 13.60 1.09 17.31
CA ASP A 94 14.64 0.25 16.69
C ASP A 94 15.99 0.98 16.51
N GLY A 95 16.09 2.25 16.89
CA GLY A 95 17.31 3.06 16.74
C GLY A 95 17.70 3.32 15.28
N GLN A 96 16.76 3.28 14.33
CA GLN A 96 16.99 3.45 12.89
C GLN A 96 17.19 4.92 12.51
N SER A 97 18.24 5.54 13.07
CA SER A 97 18.51 6.98 13.00
C SER A 97 18.66 7.51 11.58
N LEU A 98 19.25 6.73 10.65
CA LEU A 98 19.43 7.14 9.25
C LEU A 98 18.08 7.30 8.53
N SER A 99 17.18 6.34 8.68
CA SER A 99 15.84 6.42 8.09
C SER A 99 15.05 7.61 8.65
N LEU A 100 15.12 7.82 9.95
CA LEU A 100 14.48 8.95 10.63
C LEU A 100 15.06 10.30 10.18
N TYR A 101 16.37 10.37 9.96
CA TYR A 101 17.03 11.56 9.43
C TYR A 101 16.51 11.93 8.03
N VAL A 102 16.41 10.95 7.13
CA VAL A 102 15.87 11.15 5.77
C VAL A 102 14.42 11.63 5.84
N PHE A 103 13.58 11.00 6.65
CA PHE A 103 12.17 11.39 6.82
C PHE A 103 12.01 12.79 7.44
N LYS A 104 12.90 13.18 8.33
CA LYS A 104 12.95 14.52 8.91
C LYS A 104 13.35 15.57 7.87
N LYS A 105 14.41 15.31 7.09
CA LYS A 105 14.84 16.20 6.01
C LYS A 105 13.74 16.44 4.96
N ALA A 106 12.97 15.43 4.64
CA ALA A 106 11.86 15.55 3.70
C ALA A 106 10.75 16.51 4.19
N VAL A 107 10.63 16.71 5.51
CA VAL A 107 9.69 17.69 6.10
C VAL A 107 10.23 19.10 6.03
N GLU A 108 11.55 19.30 6.17
CA GLU A 108 12.17 20.65 6.16
C GLU A 108 11.90 21.41 4.85
N GLN A 109 11.64 20.68 3.77
CA GLN A 109 11.26 21.23 2.46
C GLN A 109 9.77 21.63 2.37
N GLU A 110 8.98 21.38 3.42
CA GLU A 110 7.55 21.63 3.47
C GLU A 110 7.18 22.63 4.57
N LYS A 111 6.16 23.46 4.31
CA LYS A 111 5.59 24.37 5.32
C LYS A 111 4.63 23.63 6.26
N GLY A 112 5.06 22.54 6.91
CA GLY A 112 4.20 21.69 7.75
C GLY A 112 4.73 21.51 9.19
N LYS A 113 3.83 21.14 10.13
CA LYS A 113 4.16 20.88 11.54
C LYS A 113 4.46 19.38 11.85
N ARG A 114 4.57 18.52 10.84
CA ARG A 114 4.85 17.10 11.07
C ARG A 114 6.32 16.88 11.41
N LYS A 115 6.61 15.90 12.27
CA LYS A 115 7.98 15.54 12.66
C LYS A 115 8.71 14.77 11.56
N TYR A 116 7.99 13.87 10.85
CA TYR A 116 8.53 13.00 9.81
C TYR A 116 7.59 12.94 8.61
N LYS A 117 8.18 12.83 7.41
CA LYS A 117 7.49 12.50 6.16
C LYS A 117 7.94 11.11 5.72
N VAL A 118 7.09 10.12 5.94
CA VAL A 118 7.39 8.71 5.61
C VAL A 118 7.04 8.40 4.16
N TRP A 119 5.88 8.86 3.71
CA TRP A 119 5.36 8.59 2.38
C TRP A 119 5.60 9.75 1.42
N ARG A 120 5.94 9.44 0.17
CA ARG A 120 5.92 10.42 -0.92
C ARG A 120 4.51 10.96 -1.13
N ASP A 121 4.41 12.24 -1.51
CA ASP A 121 3.11 12.85 -1.83
C ASP A 121 2.57 12.37 -3.17
N GLU A 122 3.46 12.00 -4.08
CA GLU A 122 3.12 11.47 -5.39
C GLU A 122 2.43 10.11 -5.22
N TYR A 123 1.13 10.18 -5.28
CA TYR A 123 0.21 9.07 -5.24
C TYR A 123 -0.69 9.24 -6.45
N HIS A 124 -0.54 8.34 -7.40
CA HIS A 124 -1.24 8.38 -8.67
C HIS A 124 -2.27 7.23 -8.71
N PRO A 125 -3.49 7.45 -8.20
CA PRO A 125 -4.54 6.46 -8.33
C PRO A 125 -4.92 6.31 -9.80
N GLN A 126 -4.84 5.09 -10.30
CA GLN A 126 -5.30 4.71 -11.64
C GLN A 126 -6.61 3.96 -11.49
N ILE A 127 -7.68 4.51 -12.07
CA ILE A 127 -8.97 3.82 -12.10
C ILE A 127 -8.92 2.64 -13.07
N ILE A 128 -9.50 1.53 -12.67
CA ILE A 128 -9.62 0.30 -13.46
C ILE A 128 -10.99 0.29 -14.11
N TYR A 129 -11.03 0.36 -15.43
CA TYR A 129 -12.27 0.41 -16.20
C TYR A 129 -12.63 -0.93 -16.86
N THR A 130 -11.66 -1.83 -17.01
CA THR A 130 -11.87 -3.09 -17.75
C THR A 130 -11.20 -4.26 -17.05
N ASP A 131 -11.74 -5.47 -17.26
CA ASP A 131 -11.17 -6.71 -16.74
C ASP A 131 -9.75 -6.97 -17.27
N SER A 132 -9.50 -6.59 -18.51
CA SER A 132 -8.16 -6.72 -19.12
C SER A 132 -7.13 -5.93 -18.33
N VAL A 133 -7.43 -4.65 -18.00
CA VAL A 133 -6.55 -3.81 -17.19
C VAL A 133 -6.44 -4.34 -15.77
N CYS A 134 -7.55 -4.85 -15.20
CA CYS A 134 -7.55 -5.48 -13.89
C CYS A 134 -6.58 -6.66 -13.83
N ARG A 135 -6.73 -7.62 -14.75
CA ARG A 135 -5.83 -8.79 -14.86
C ARG A 135 -4.37 -8.38 -15.07
N GLN A 136 -4.13 -7.37 -15.90
CA GLN A 136 -2.78 -6.84 -16.12
C GLN A 136 -2.17 -6.28 -14.83
N LYS A 137 -2.93 -5.50 -14.05
CA LYS A 137 -2.44 -4.91 -12.80
C LYS A 137 -2.25 -5.94 -11.70
N LEU A 138 -3.14 -6.94 -11.58
CA LEU A 138 -2.97 -8.06 -10.64
C LEU A 138 -1.69 -8.84 -10.98
N ARG A 139 -1.51 -9.23 -12.25
CA ARG A 139 -0.28 -9.92 -12.68
C ARG A 139 0.95 -9.08 -12.37
N TYR A 140 0.94 -7.79 -12.73
CA TYR A 140 2.03 -6.88 -12.44
C TYR A 140 2.38 -6.84 -10.94
N MET A 141 1.37 -6.77 -10.04
CA MET A 141 1.60 -6.80 -8.59
C MET A 141 2.20 -8.13 -8.13
N HIS A 142 1.60 -9.23 -8.56
CA HIS A 142 2.03 -10.57 -8.15
C HIS A 142 3.43 -10.92 -8.63
N ASP A 143 3.83 -10.47 -9.83
CA ASP A 143 5.14 -10.71 -10.40
C ASP A 143 6.25 -9.80 -9.81
N ASN A 144 5.90 -8.74 -9.09
CA ASN A 144 6.88 -7.79 -8.57
C ASN A 144 7.97 -8.45 -7.70
N PRO A 145 7.66 -9.31 -6.71
CA PRO A 145 8.68 -9.95 -5.88
C PRO A 145 9.60 -10.87 -6.67
N VAL A 146 9.07 -11.59 -7.67
CA VAL A 146 9.84 -12.45 -8.58
C VAL A 146 10.78 -11.63 -9.44
N ARG A 147 10.25 -10.58 -10.09
CA ARG A 147 11.05 -9.65 -10.93
C ARG A 147 12.17 -8.94 -10.17
N LYS A 148 12.03 -8.80 -8.86
CA LYS A 148 13.05 -8.22 -7.96
C LYS A 148 13.96 -9.28 -7.34
N GLY A 149 13.80 -10.56 -7.69
CA GLY A 149 14.62 -11.65 -7.19
C GLY A 149 14.44 -11.94 -5.69
N LEU A 150 13.31 -11.53 -5.11
CA LEU A 150 13.03 -11.74 -3.67
C LEU A 150 12.50 -13.15 -3.42
N VAL A 151 11.83 -13.74 -4.38
CA VAL A 151 11.30 -15.11 -4.37
C VAL A 151 11.31 -15.69 -5.77
N GLU A 152 11.26 -17.03 -5.88
CA GLU A 152 11.21 -17.74 -7.18
C GLU A 152 9.79 -17.75 -7.79
N LYS A 153 8.76 -17.80 -6.93
CA LYS A 153 7.35 -17.82 -7.34
C LYS A 153 6.56 -16.76 -6.58
N SER A 154 5.56 -16.18 -7.22
CA SER A 154 4.77 -15.09 -6.66
C SER A 154 4.06 -15.44 -5.36
N GLU A 155 3.56 -16.67 -5.25
CA GLU A 155 2.90 -17.20 -4.05
C GLU A 155 3.84 -17.47 -2.88
N CYS A 156 5.15 -17.47 -3.12
CA CYS A 156 6.14 -17.58 -2.04
C CYS A 156 6.33 -16.25 -1.28
N TRP A 157 5.86 -15.11 -1.83
CA TRP A 157 5.93 -13.84 -1.14
C TRP A 157 4.76 -13.68 -0.16
N LEU A 158 5.06 -13.73 1.15
CA LEU A 158 4.03 -13.71 2.22
C LEU A 158 3.10 -12.49 2.14
N TYR A 159 3.64 -11.33 1.80
CA TYR A 159 2.91 -10.05 1.80
C TYR A 159 2.39 -9.70 0.40
N SER A 160 1.77 -10.67 -0.26
CA SER A 160 1.15 -10.53 -1.58
C SER A 160 -0.16 -11.29 -1.67
N SER A 161 -1.15 -10.65 -2.31
CA SER A 161 -2.40 -11.32 -2.66
C SER A 161 -2.25 -12.46 -3.68
N ALA A 162 -1.06 -12.68 -4.25
CA ALA A 162 -0.77 -13.90 -5.02
C ALA A 162 -1.11 -15.17 -4.22
N ARG A 163 -0.86 -15.18 -2.91
CA ARG A 163 -1.22 -16.31 -2.02
C ARG A 163 -2.73 -16.53 -1.95
N ASN A 164 -3.51 -15.45 -1.85
CA ASN A 164 -4.97 -15.54 -1.83
C ASN A 164 -5.53 -16.15 -3.13
N TYR A 165 -4.98 -15.73 -4.28
CA TYR A 165 -5.44 -16.17 -5.60
C TYR A 165 -4.98 -17.59 -5.95
N ILE A 166 -3.72 -17.95 -5.64
CA ILE A 166 -3.09 -19.20 -6.06
C ILE A 166 -3.25 -20.31 -5.02
N LEU A 167 -3.03 -19.97 -3.73
CA LEU A 167 -3.03 -20.95 -2.63
C LEU A 167 -4.32 -20.94 -1.79
N ASN A 168 -5.24 -20.03 -2.06
CA ASN A 168 -6.42 -19.79 -1.22
C ASN A 168 -6.07 -19.38 0.24
N ASP A 169 -4.88 -18.80 0.43
CA ASP A 169 -4.35 -18.44 1.74
C ASP A 169 -4.67 -16.98 2.08
N ASN A 170 -5.49 -16.80 3.11
CA ASN A 170 -5.90 -15.50 3.64
C ASN A 170 -5.19 -15.13 4.96
N SER A 171 -4.10 -15.82 5.31
CA SER A 171 -3.43 -15.68 6.62
C SER A 171 -2.86 -14.28 6.87
N ALA A 172 -2.30 -13.62 5.85
CA ALA A 172 -1.78 -12.28 5.98
C ALA A 172 -2.91 -11.23 5.92
N LEU A 173 -3.67 -11.20 4.83
CA LEU A 173 -4.80 -10.30 4.62
C LEU A 173 -5.85 -10.99 3.75
N SER A 174 -7.12 -10.97 4.15
CA SER A 174 -8.22 -11.42 3.29
C SER A 174 -8.50 -10.40 2.19
N ILE A 175 -8.95 -10.89 1.04
CA ILE A 175 -9.30 -10.03 -0.10
C ILE A 175 -10.69 -10.37 -0.61
N GLU A 176 -11.33 -9.38 -1.23
CA GLU A 176 -12.48 -9.60 -2.10
C GLU A 176 -11.97 -10.13 -3.44
N ARG A 177 -12.57 -11.20 -3.94
CA ARG A 177 -12.25 -11.68 -5.29
C ARG A 177 -13.09 -10.90 -6.29
N LEU A 178 -12.45 -10.33 -7.28
CA LEU A 178 -13.17 -9.84 -8.45
C LEU A 178 -13.76 -11.06 -9.18
N GLU A 179 -15.07 -11.13 -9.25
CA GLU A 179 -15.74 -12.02 -10.18
C GLU A 179 -15.35 -11.53 -11.57
N MET A 180 -14.32 -12.14 -12.12
CA MET A 180 -13.90 -11.86 -13.50
C MET A 180 -14.91 -12.57 -14.41
N LEU A 181 -15.77 -11.75 -15.02
CA LEU A 181 -16.68 -12.15 -16.08
C LEU A 181 -15.94 -12.73 -17.29
#